data_f6d1d25c70e50bc6bf248b7384dfd478
#
_entry.id   f6d1d25c70e50bc6bf248b7384dfd478
#
_cell.length_a   1.000
_cell.length_b   1.000
_cell.length_c   1.000
_cell.angle_alpha   90.00
_cell.angle_beta   90.00
_cell.angle_gamma   90.00
#
_symmetry.space_group_name_H-M   'P 1'
#
loop_
_entity.id
_entity.type
_entity.pdbx_description
1 polymer ?
#
loop_
_entity_poly.entity_id
_entity_poly.type
_entity_poly.pdbx_seq_one_letter_code
_entity_poly.pdbx_strand_id
1 'polypeptide(L)'
;MEAAAELARTRFAAPFLTIGRQHLSHFAADDEGRYLIRCVEQPTGPLPRNRKVVLTRGPFDVAGERKIMRDYAVDCLVTKNSGGAQTYAKIEAARDLRKPVIMVQRPELPGKGIAYVADSVDRAFDAITRGRA
;
A
#
# COMPACT_ATOMS: atom_id res chain seq x y z
N MET A 1 -2.28 10.87 -2.52
CA MET A 1 -2.31 9.98 -1.35
C MET A 1 -3.67 9.96 -0.63
N GLU A 2 -4.41 11.04 -0.67
CA GLU A 2 -5.73 11.09 -0.04
C GLU A 2 -6.70 10.05 -0.61
N ALA A 3 -6.69 9.85 -1.92
CA ALA A 3 -7.56 8.86 -2.55
C ALA A 3 -7.21 7.45 -2.10
N ALA A 4 -5.93 7.14 -1.92
CA ALA A 4 -5.51 5.84 -1.43
C ALA A 4 -5.96 5.61 0.02
N ALA A 5 -5.86 6.64 0.86
CA ALA A 5 -6.31 6.56 2.24
C ALA A 5 -7.82 6.34 2.33
N GLU A 6 -8.57 7.02 1.48
CA GLU A 6 -10.02 6.85 1.41
C GLU A 6 -10.40 5.41 1.01
N LEU A 7 -9.74 4.86 -0.02
CA LEU A 7 -9.97 3.50 -0.43
C LEU A 7 -9.63 2.50 0.68
N ALA A 8 -8.51 2.70 1.34
CA ALA A 8 -8.09 1.81 2.43
C ALA A 8 -9.12 1.83 3.57
N ARG A 9 -9.56 3.01 3.95
CA ARG A 9 -10.49 3.18 5.05
C ARG A 9 -11.86 2.58 4.75
N THR A 10 -12.34 2.73 3.51
CA THR A 10 -13.70 2.34 3.16
C THR A 10 -13.84 0.91 2.68
N ARG A 11 -12.77 0.30 2.18
CA ARG A 11 -12.85 -1.01 1.52
C ARG A 11 -12.05 -2.12 2.19
N PHE A 12 -11.13 -1.80 3.06
CA PHE A 12 -10.23 -2.79 3.64
C PHE A 12 -10.13 -2.65 5.14
N ALA A 13 -9.82 -3.76 5.81
CA ALA A 13 -9.73 -3.81 7.26
C ALA A 13 -8.28 -3.90 7.76
N ALA A 14 -7.36 -4.39 6.93
CA ALA A 14 -5.97 -4.62 7.34
C ALA A 14 -4.98 -4.24 6.24
N PRO A 15 -4.86 -2.95 5.90
CA PRO A 15 -3.93 -2.51 4.85
C PRO A 15 -2.47 -2.64 5.25
N PHE A 16 -1.63 -2.99 4.27
CA PHE A 16 -0.18 -3.00 4.44
C PHE A 16 0.39 -1.77 3.72
N LEU A 17 0.90 -0.80 4.49
CA LEU A 17 1.42 0.46 3.96
C LEU A 17 2.92 0.36 3.72
N THR A 18 3.33 0.45 2.46
CA THR A 18 4.73 0.43 2.05
C THR A 18 5.11 1.73 1.32
N ILE A 19 4.60 2.84 1.80
CA ILE A 19 4.69 4.14 1.13
C ILE A 19 5.72 5.08 1.78
N GLY A 20 6.49 4.58 2.73
CA GLY A 20 7.40 5.41 3.50
C GLY A 20 6.67 6.22 4.57
N ARG A 21 7.42 7.01 5.32
CA ARG A 21 6.87 7.72 6.48
C ARG A 21 6.20 9.05 6.18
N GLN A 22 6.43 9.61 5.00
CA GLN A 22 5.99 10.98 4.69
C GLN A 22 4.49 11.14 4.51
N HIS A 23 3.80 10.06 4.10
CA HIS A 23 2.39 10.14 3.75
C HIS A 23 1.47 9.40 4.70
N LEU A 24 1.99 8.94 5.82
CA LEU A 24 1.23 8.13 6.77
C LEU A 24 0.11 8.92 7.45
N SER A 25 0.26 10.22 7.57
CA SER A 25 -0.75 11.09 8.19
C SER A 25 -2.09 11.04 7.46
N HIS A 26 -2.09 10.74 6.17
CA HIS A 26 -3.35 10.60 5.41
C HIS A 26 -4.20 9.44 5.90
N PHE A 27 -3.58 8.46 6.53
CA PHE A 27 -4.26 7.26 7.05
C PHE A 27 -4.63 7.38 8.52
N ALA A 28 -4.20 8.45 9.19
CA ALA A 28 -4.34 8.60 10.63
C ALA A 28 -5.81 8.77 11.09
N ALA A 29 -6.69 9.18 10.19
CA ALA A 29 -8.10 9.37 10.51
C ALA A 29 -8.88 8.05 10.66
N ASP A 30 -8.30 6.93 10.21
CA ASP A 30 -8.96 5.63 10.31
C ASP A 30 -8.68 5.02 11.69
N ASP A 31 -9.69 4.98 12.54
CA ASP A 31 -9.59 4.43 13.89
C ASP A 31 -9.96 2.95 13.95
N GLU A 32 -10.46 2.38 12.87
CA GLU A 32 -10.97 1.01 12.86
C GLU A 32 -10.04 0.03 12.15
N GLY A 33 -9.35 0.49 11.09
CA GLY A 33 -8.47 -0.37 10.33
C GLY A 33 -7.24 -0.81 11.11
N ARG A 34 -6.80 -2.03 10.83
CA ARG A 34 -5.62 -2.64 11.43
C ARG A 34 -4.45 -2.50 10.45
N TYR A 35 -3.60 -1.51 10.65
CA TYR A 35 -2.56 -1.16 9.70
C TYR A 35 -1.23 -1.84 10.01
N LEU A 36 -0.62 -2.43 9.00
CA LEU A 36 0.79 -2.84 9.03
C LEU A 36 1.58 -1.78 8.28
N ILE A 37 2.53 -1.15 8.95
CA ILE A 37 3.32 -0.06 8.38
C ILE A 37 4.78 -0.47 8.35
N ARG A 38 5.40 -0.42 7.17
CA ARG A 38 6.82 -0.73 7.03
C ARG A 38 7.57 0.53 6.63
N CYS A 39 8.56 0.88 7.44
CA CYS A 39 9.41 2.05 7.22
C CYS A 39 10.87 1.68 7.49
N VAL A 40 11.79 2.46 6.94
CA VAL A 40 13.20 2.34 7.27
C VAL A 40 13.47 2.95 8.64
N GLU A 41 12.86 4.10 8.92
CA GLU A 41 13.00 4.81 10.17
C GLU A 41 11.66 4.99 10.86
N GLN A 42 11.69 5.16 12.18
CA GLN A 42 10.48 5.34 12.95
C GLN A 42 9.69 6.54 12.42
N PRO A 43 8.42 6.34 12.05
CA PRO A 43 7.61 7.46 11.59
C PRO A 43 7.27 8.39 12.74
N THR A 44 7.15 9.67 12.41
CA THR A 44 6.74 10.72 13.35
C THR A 44 5.44 11.33 12.84
N GLY A 45 4.71 12.01 13.70
CA GLY A 45 3.46 12.64 13.36
C GLY A 45 2.27 11.68 13.47
N PRO A 46 1.10 12.08 12.97
CA PRO A 46 -0.12 11.30 13.13
C PRO A 46 -0.04 9.95 12.42
N LEU A 47 -0.51 8.90 13.10
CA LEU A 47 -0.56 7.54 12.58
C LEU A 47 -1.92 6.93 12.87
N PRO A 48 -2.34 5.90 12.10
CA PRO A 48 -3.56 5.16 12.42
C PRO A 48 -3.51 4.62 13.84
N ARG A 49 -4.64 4.59 14.50
CA ARG A 49 -4.74 4.17 15.89
C ARG A 49 -4.30 2.71 16.08
N ASN A 50 -4.80 1.81 15.26
CA ASN A 50 -4.47 0.40 15.34
C ASN A 50 -3.41 0.09 14.30
N ARG A 51 -2.17 -0.03 14.75
CA ARG A 51 -1.06 -0.21 13.84
C ARG A 51 0.03 -1.10 14.41
N LYS A 52 0.75 -1.73 13.51
CA LYS A 52 2.04 -2.38 13.80
C LYS A 52 3.07 -1.74 12.89
N VAL A 53 4.12 -1.19 13.47
CA VAL A 53 5.21 -0.58 12.70
C VAL A 53 6.38 -1.55 12.65
N VAL A 54 6.84 -1.86 11.45
CA VAL A 54 8.01 -2.72 11.23
C VAL A 54 9.11 -1.85 10.64
N LEU A 55 10.22 -1.75 11.36
CA LEU A 55 11.37 -0.96 10.91
C LEU A 55 12.38 -1.89 10.27
N THR A 56 12.47 -1.81 8.95
CA THR A 56 13.37 -2.66 8.19
C THR A 56 13.72 -2.02 6.86
N ARG A 57 14.88 -2.35 6.37
CA ARG A 57 15.40 -1.85 5.11
C ARG A 57 15.50 -3.00 4.12
N GLY A 58 15.10 -2.75 2.87
CA GLY A 58 15.26 -3.73 1.80
C GLY A 58 16.71 -4.09 1.55
N PRO A 59 16.97 -4.95 0.58
CA PRO A 59 16.02 -5.43 -0.42
C PRO A 59 15.06 -6.51 0.11
N PHE A 60 13.90 -6.59 -0.54
CA PHE A 60 12.88 -7.57 -0.20
C PHE A 60 12.61 -8.46 -1.42
N ASP A 61 12.51 -9.76 -1.20
CA ASP A 61 12.14 -10.69 -2.27
C ASP A 61 10.67 -11.10 -2.17
N VAL A 62 10.18 -11.81 -3.19
CA VAL A 62 8.78 -12.22 -3.25
C VAL A 62 8.41 -13.11 -2.07
N ALA A 63 9.28 -14.05 -1.72
CA ALA A 63 9.02 -14.97 -0.61
C ALA A 63 8.90 -14.23 0.73
N GLY A 64 9.77 -13.27 0.98
CA GLY A 64 9.73 -12.45 2.18
C GLY A 64 8.49 -11.58 2.24
N GLU A 65 8.10 -11.01 1.11
CA GLU A 65 6.89 -10.21 1.04
C GLU A 65 5.65 -11.06 1.29
N ARG A 66 5.57 -12.25 0.71
CA ARG A 66 4.46 -13.18 0.99
C ARG A 66 4.39 -13.53 2.47
N LYS A 67 5.54 -13.78 3.08
CA LYS A 67 5.59 -14.15 4.50
C LYS A 67 5.02 -13.04 5.39
N ILE A 68 5.44 -11.81 5.18
CA ILE A 68 4.96 -10.71 6.03
C ILE A 68 3.46 -10.45 5.81
N MET A 69 2.99 -10.57 4.58
CA MET A 69 1.57 -10.39 4.30
C MET A 69 0.72 -11.46 4.97
N ARG A 70 1.19 -12.71 5.00
CA ARG A 70 0.48 -13.80 5.68
C ARG A 70 0.56 -13.69 7.19
N ASP A 71 1.74 -13.41 7.72
CA ASP A 71 1.96 -13.37 9.16
C ASP A 71 1.09 -12.29 9.84
N TYR A 72 0.86 -11.19 9.15
CA TYR A 72 0.05 -10.10 9.68
C TYR A 72 -1.38 -10.09 9.14
N ALA A 73 -1.74 -11.07 8.32
CA ALA A 73 -3.10 -11.22 7.78
C ALA A 73 -3.62 -9.93 7.12
N VAL A 74 -2.78 -9.31 6.32
CA VAL A 74 -3.17 -8.08 5.61
C VAL A 74 -4.18 -8.40 4.50
N ASP A 75 -5.07 -7.48 4.21
CA ASP A 75 -6.08 -7.67 3.18
C ASP A 75 -5.88 -6.78 1.95
N CYS A 76 -4.93 -5.87 1.98
CA CYS A 76 -4.51 -5.15 0.78
C CYS A 76 -3.10 -4.60 0.96
N LEU A 77 -2.47 -4.30 -0.17
CA LEU A 77 -1.16 -3.65 -0.22
C LEU A 77 -1.35 -2.22 -0.72
N VAL A 78 -0.77 -1.25 -0.02
CA VAL A 78 -0.72 0.14 -0.50
C VAL A 78 0.72 0.45 -0.85
N THR A 79 0.97 0.79 -2.11
CA THR A 79 2.32 1.04 -2.60
C THR A 79 2.34 2.21 -3.58
N LYS A 80 3.51 2.80 -3.74
CA LYS A 80 3.74 3.82 -4.77
C LYS A 80 4.20 3.13 -6.05
N ASN A 81 3.84 3.72 -7.19
CA ASN A 81 4.34 3.26 -8.47
C ASN A 81 5.73 3.88 -8.73
N SER A 82 6.73 3.34 -8.06
CA SER A 82 8.09 3.85 -8.17
C SER A 82 8.95 3.04 -9.16
N GLY A 83 8.41 1.94 -9.68
CA GLY A 83 9.17 1.02 -10.52
C GLY A 83 10.21 0.25 -9.71
N GLY A 84 11.03 -0.54 -10.39
CA GLY A 84 12.12 -1.26 -9.78
C GLY A 84 11.74 -2.61 -9.20
N ALA A 85 12.77 -3.39 -8.88
CA ALA A 85 12.61 -4.78 -8.46
C ALA A 85 11.88 -4.94 -7.14
N GLN A 86 12.07 -4.02 -6.21
CA GLN A 86 11.42 -4.11 -4.89
C GLN A 86 9.93 -3.87 -4.98
N THR A 87 9.50 -2.92 -5.80
CA THR A 87 8.08 -2.67 -6.04
C THR A 87 7.44 -3.88 -6.72
N TYR A 88 8.13 -4.45 -7.69
CA TYR A 88 7.65 -5.63 -8.39
C TYR A 88 7.49 -6.83 -7.43
N ALA A 89 8.45 -7.04 -6.54
CA ALA A 89 8.42 -8.17 -5.62
C ALA A 89 7.18 -8.14 -4.71
N LYS A 90 6.85 -6.98 -4.15
CA LYS A 90 5.69 -6.89 -3.27
C LYS A 90 4.37 -7.00 -4.04
N ILE A 91 4.31 -6.48 -5.24
CA ILE A 91 3.12 -6.61 -6.09
C ILE A 91 2.90 -8.07 -6.48
N GLU A 92 3.97 -8.78 -6.86
CA GLU A 92 3.87 -10.18 -7.20
C GLU A 92 3.45 -11.03 -5.99
N ALA A 93 3.98 -10.71 -4.81
CA ALA A 93 3.57 -11.39 -3.58
C ALA A 93 2.08 -11.19 -3.31
N ALA A 94 1.58 -9.97 -3.45
CA ALA A 94 0.16 -9.68 -3.27
C ALA A 94 -0.69 -10.43 -4.29
N ARG A 95 -0.24 -10.48 -5.54
CA ARG A 95 -0.90 -11.24 -6.60
C ARG A 95 -0.98 -12.73 -6.24
N ASP A 96 0.13 -13.33 -5.79
CA ASP A 96 0.17 -14.73 -5.42
C ASP A 96 -0.80 -15.05 -4.29
N LEU A 97 -0.99 -14.13 -3.36
CA LEU A 97 -1.90 -14.27 -2.23
C LEU A 97 -3.31 -13.77 -2.54
N ARG A 98 -3.54 -13.29 -3.74
CA ARG A 98 -4.81 -12.73 -4.20
C ARG A 98 -5.26 -11.56 -3.33
N LYS A 99 -4.33 -10.71 -2.96
CA LYS A 99 -4.62 -9.50 -2.20
C LYS A 99 -4.69 -8.32 -3.16
N PRO A 100 -5.72 -7.47 -3.05
CA PRO A 100 -5.80 -6.25 -3.85
C PRO A 100 -4.65 -5.30 -3.57
N VAL A 101 -4.28 -4.53 -4.59
CA VAL A 101 -3.22 -3.54 -4.49
C VAL A 101 -3.81 -2.16 -4.75
N ILE A 102 -3.60 -1.25 -3.81
CA ILE A 102 -3.86 0.17 -4.03
C ILE A 102 -2.53 0.78 -4.45
N MET A 103 -2.44 1.16 -5.71
CA MET A 103 -1.23 1.74 -6.24
C MET A 103 -1.39 3.24 -6.38
N VAL A 104 -0.50 3.99 -5.75
CA VAL A 104 -0.51 5.44 -5.84
C VAL A 104 0.50 5.84 -6.89
N GLN A 105 0.01 6.39 -7.98
CA GLN A 105 0.86 6.83 -9.06
C GLN A 105 1.38 8.24 -8.78
N ARG A 106 2.66 8.45 -9.09
CA ARG A 106 3.26 9.77 -8.98
C ARG A 106 2.52 10.72 -9.92
N PRO A 107 2.07 11.89 -9.45
CA PRO A 107 1.36 12.81 -10.33
C PRO A 107 2.30 13.37 -11.39
N GLU A 108 1.84 13.39 -12.64
CA GLU A 108 2.56 14.03 -13.72
C GLU A 108 2.36 15.53 -13.69
N LEU A 109 1.18 15.95 -13.23
CA LEU A 109 0.85 17.37 -13.07
C LEU A 109 0.74 17.68 -11.59
N PRO A 110 1.20 18.87 -11.16
CA PRO A 110 1.12 19.25 -9.77
C PRO A 110 -0.31 19.12 -9.20
N GLY A 111 -0.40 18.57 -8.01
CA GLY A 111 -1.65 18.43 -7.31
C GLY A 111 -2.52 17.26 -7.73
N LYS A 112 -2.06 16.45 -8.68
CA LYS A 112 -2.82 15.29 -9.16
C LYS A 112 -2.13 14.01 -8.79
N GLY A 113 -2.75 13.23 -7.93
CA GLY A 113 -2.35 11.87 -7.64
C GLY A 113 -3.45 10.93 -8.11
N ILE A 114 -3.07 9.76 -8.56
CA ILE A 114 -4.02 8.73 -9.00
C ILE A 114 -3.86 7.54 -8.08
N ALA A 115 -4.97 7.08 -7.50
CA ALA A 115 -5.01 5.86 -6.72
C ALA A 115 -6.06 4.93 -7.31
N TYR A 116 -5.73 3.65 -7.42
CA TYR A 116 -6.66 2.65 -7.93
C TYR A 116 -6.38 1.32 -7.25
N VAL A 117 -7.38 0.45 -7.30
CA VAL A 117 -7.32 -0.87 -6.69
C VAL A 117 -7.33 -1.93 -7.78
N ALA A 118 -6.46 -2.93 -7.65
CA ALA A 118 -6.43 -4.07 -8.54
C ALA A 118 -6.26 -5.36 -7.73
N ASP A 119 -6.86 -6.44 -8.22
CA ASP A 119 -6.73 -7.76 -7.57
C ASP A 119 -5.44 -8.47 -7.97
N SER A 120 -4.86 -8.06 -9.08
CA SER A 120 -3.65 -8.65 -9.60
C SER A 120 -2.89 -7.63 -10.44
N VAL A 121 -1.66 -7.97 -10.83
CA VAL A 121 -0.85 -7.10 -11.70
C VAL A 121 -1.56 -6.84 -13.03
N ASP A 122 -2.19 -7.86 -13.60
CA ASP A 122 -2.91 -7.71 -14.86
C ASP A 122 -4.10 -6.76 -14.70
N ARG A 123 -4.83 -6.89 -13.61
CA ARG A 123 -5.96 -6.02 -13.33
C ARG A 123 -5.54 -4.61 -12.97
N ALA A 124 -4.27 -4.41 -12.60
CA ALA A 124 -3.79 -3.06 -12.33
C ALA A 124 -3.91 -2.17 -13.57
N PHE A 125 -3.66 -2.70 -14.75
CA PHE A 125 -3.83 -1.94 -16.00
C PHE A 125 -5.31 -1.62 -16.25
N ASP A 126 -6.18 -2.59 -16.06
CA ASP A 126 -7.61 -2.38 -16.22
C ASP A 126 -8.11 -1.33 -15.22
N ALA A 127 -7.64 -1.38 -14.00
CA ALA A 127 -8.03 -0.43 -12.97
C ALA A 127 -7.58 0.99 -13.32
N ILE A 128 -6.39 1.16 -13.89
CA ILE A 128 -5.90 2.46 -14.36
C ILE A 128 -6.86 3.03 -15.41
N THR A 129 -7.22 2.21 -16.38
CA THR A 129 -8.09 2.63 -17.48
C THR A 129 -9.48 2.98 -16.97
N ARG A 130 -10.05 2.14 -16.12
CA ARG A 130 -11.41 2.34 -15.58
C ARG A 130 -11.48 3.47 -14.58
N GLY A 131 -10.44 3.66 -13.79
CA GLY A 131 -10.40 4.71 -12.79
C GLY A 131 -10.41 6.11 -13.38
N ARG A 132 -10.30 6.22 -14.69
CA ARG A 132 -10.35 7.50 -15.39
C ARG A 132 -11.73 7.78 -15.98
N ALA A 133 -12.55 6.80 -16.02
CA ALA A 133 -13.87 6.92 -16.59
C ALA A 133 -14.79 7.73 -15.70
#